data_39fafcef8446a489fba1504245be1554
#
_entry.id   39fafcef8446a489fba1504245be1554
#
_cell.length_a   1.000
_cell.length_b   1.000
_cell.length_c   1.000
_cell.angle_alpha   90.00
_cell.angle_beta   90.00
_cell.angle_gamma   90.00
#
_symmetry.space_group_name_H-M   'P 1'
#
loop_
_entity.id
_entity.type
_entity.pdbx_description
1 polymer ?
#
loop_
_entity_poly.entity_id
_entity_poly.type
_entity_poly.pdbx_seq_one_letter_code
_entity_poly.pdbx_strand_id
1 'polypeptide(L)'
;GAKYTIISAMGVAAVRMLIAVPLGFAIGTYWQKRRTLINSAIDPLHYIPMTIFSYLMLYPVLWEPMEGFSTTVWERIIIQVVLMAIITVPIVASLIGNEANLLYQEEYVLASKTLGAGRPRIITRHLFPMMREKLFVLYGQQVVETLVVFTHLGLLQLYIGGTAVSYDPMFGDPPKSIAYEWAGLF
;
A
#
# COMPACT_ATOMS: atom_id res chain seq x y z
N GLY A 1 14.28 3.72 -16.37
CA GLY A 1 14.45 4.64 -15.26
C GLY A 1 13.15 5.06 -14.58
N ALA A 2 12.96 6.34 -14.36
CA ALA A 2 11.83 6.96 -13.64
C ALA A 2 10.43 6.39 -13.96
N LYS A 3 10.21 5.95 -15.19
CA LYS A 3 8.95 5.37 -15.64
C LYS A 3 8.53 4.17 -14.79
N TYR A 4 9.42 3.24 -14.53
CA TYR A 4 9.10 2.04 -13.72
C TYR A 4 8.82 2.41 -12.27
N THR A 5 9.61 3.33 -11.70
CA THR A 5 9.42 3.79 -10.32
C THR A 5 8.05 4.45 -10.13
N ILE A 6 7.69 5.39 -11.00
CA ILE A 6 6.42 6.12 -10.90
C ILE A 6 5.22 5.19 -11.13
N ILE A 7 5.26 4.36 -12.20
CA ILE A 7 4.16 3.44 -12.51
C ILE A 7 3.96 2.42 -11.39
N SER A 8 5.05 1.86 -10.85
CA SER A 8 4.96 0.91 -9.73
C SER A 8 4.41 1.58 -8.46
N ALA A 9 4.84 2.81 -8.13
CA ALA A 9 4.33 3.53 -6.98
C ALA A 9 2.83 3.86 -7.11
N MET A 10 2.40 4.32 -8.29
CA MET A 10 0.98 4.54 -8.59
C MET A 10 0.19 3.23 -8.53
N GLY A 11 0.76 2.13 -9.04
CA GLY A 11 0.17 0.79 -8.98
C GLY A 11 -0.04 0.30 -7.55
N VAL A 12 0.98 0.41 -6.69
CA VAL A 12 0.88 0.08 -5.26
C VAL A 12 -0.22 0.89 -4.59
N ALA A 13 -0.23 2.21 -4.78
CA ALA A 13 -1.23 3.09 -4.21
C ALA A 13 -2.64 2.76 -4.72
N ALA A 14 -2.80 2.47 -6.01
CA ALA A 14 -4.09 2.10 -6.60
C ALA A 14 -4.63 0.78 -6.02
N VAL A 15 -3.81 -0.29 -5.99
CA VAL A 15 -4.20 -1.59 -5.42
C VAL A 15 -4.54 -1.45 -3.93
N ARG A 16 -3.71 -0.71 -3.18
CA ARG A 16 -3.94 -0.40 -1.77
C ARG A 16 -5.29 0.28 -1.55
N MET A 17 -5.60 1.34 -2.29
CA MET A 17 -6.86 2.07 -2.17
C MET A 17 -8.07 1.25 -2.61
N LEU A 18 -7.94 0.44 -3.66
CA LEU A 18 -9.03 -0.45 -4.12
C LEU A 18 -9.47 -1.43 -3.02
N ILE A 19 -8.55 -1.87 -2.18
CA ILE A 19 -8.85 -2.79 -1.06
C ILE A 19 -9.20 -2.01 0.21
N ALA A 20 -8.45 -0.96 0.53
CA ALA A 20 -8.60 -0.22 1.78
C ALA A 20 -9.91 0.59 1.85
N VAL A 21 -10.38 1.16 0.72
CA VAL A 21 -11.62 1.97 0.71
C VAL A 21 -12.85 1.14 1.11
N PRO A 22 -13.18 0.00 0.47
CA PRO A 22 -14.33 -0.79 0.87
C PRO A 22 -14.18 -1.37 2.28
N LEU A 23 -12.98 -1.79 2.69
CA LEU A 23 -12.72 -2.26 4.06
C LEU A 23 -12.90 -1.13 5.08
N GLY A 24 -12.41 0.06 4.80
CA GLY A 24 -12.57 1.23 5.66
C GLY A 24 -14.05 1.60 5.84
N PHE A 25 -14.83 1.65 4.77
CA PHE A 25 -16.28 1.85 4.89
C PHE A 25 -16.95 0.74 5.70
N ALA A 26 -16.52 -0.52 5.54
CA ALA A 26 -17.05 -1.62 6.34
C ALA A 26 -16.71 -1.43 7.83
N ILE A 27 -15.48 -1.08 8.18
CA ILE A 27 -15.06 -0.78 9.56
C ILE A 27 -15.88 0.37 10.15
N GLY A 28 -16.04 1.47 9.41
CA GLY A 28 -16.74 2.67 9.87
C GLY A 28 -18.26 2.51 10.02
N THR A 29 -18.91 1.61 9.27
CA THR A 29 -20.37 1.51 9.23
C THR A 29 -20.93 0.19 9.76
N TYR A 30 -20.31 -0.96 9.42
CA TYR A 30 -20.80 -2.29 9.83
C TYR A 30 -20.18 -2.76 11.15
N TRP A 31 -18.87 -2.48 11.36
CA TRP A 31 -18.10 -2.99 12.50
C TRP A 31 -17.83 -1.94 13.57
N GLN A 32 -18.71 -0.94 13.72
CA GLN A 32 -18.56 0.13 14.69
C GLN A 32 -18.29 -0.36 16.13
N LYS A 33 -19.03 -1.39 16.57
CA LYS A 33 -18.86 -1.99 17.91
C LYS A 33 -17.50 -2.70 18.11
N ARG A 34 -16.90 -3.17 17.01
CA ARG A 34 -15.61 -3.87 17.03
C ARG A 34 -14.45 -2.98 16.58
N ARG A 35 -14.73 -1.72 16.23
CA ARG A 35 -13.73 -0.78 15.70
C ARG A 35 -12.56 -0.59 16.65
N THR A 36 -12.83 -0.45 17.97
CA THR A 36 -11.78 -0.33 18.98
C THR A 36 -10.85 -1.53 18.98
N LEU A 37 -11.40 -2.74 18.91
CA LEU A 37 -10.59 -3.97 18.84
C LEU A 37 -9.78 -4.04 17.54
N ILE A 38 -10.39 -3.66 16.41
CA ILE A 38 -9.70 -3.63 15.11
C ILE A 38 -8.55 -2.61 15.15
N ASN A 39 -8.80 -1.40 15.64
CA ASN A 39 -7.77 -0.37 15.75
C ASN A 39 -6.64 -0.80 16.70
N SER A 40 -6.97 -1.35 17.87
CA SER A 40 -5.96 -1.87 18.80
C SER A 40 -5.09 -2.98 18.22
N ALA A 41 -5.61 -3.78 17.30
CA ALA A 41 -4.84 -4.79 16.59
C ALA A 41 -3.95 -4.19 15.47
N ILE A 42 -4.37 -3.06 14.90
CA ILE A 42 -3.64 -2.37 13.83
C ILE A 42 -2.61 -1.38 14.38
N ASP A 43 -2.88 -0.77 15.54
CA ASP A 43 -2.01 0.26 16.14
C ASP A 43 -0.54 -0.16 16.26
N PRO A 44 -0.19 -1.41 16.64
CA PRO A 44 1.20 -1.85 16.66
C PRO A 44 1.91 -1.80 15.31
N LEU A 45 1.16 -1.92 14.18
CA LEU A 45 1.73 -1.86 12.85
C LEU A 45 2.29 -0.46 12.51
N HIS A 46 1.79 0.60 13.14
CA HIS A 46 2.30 1.95 12.95
C HIS A 46 3.73 2.15 13.51
N TYR A 47 4.15 1.31 14.46
CA TYR A 47 5.49 1.36 15.04
C TYR A 47 6.52 0.54 14.26
N ILE A 48 6.06 -0.30 13.33
CA ILE A 48 6.96 -1.09 12.50
C ILE A 48 7.44 -0.23 11.33
N PRO A 49 8.75 0.00 11.17
CA PRO A 49 9.27 0.72 10.00
C PRO A 49 8.92 -0.04 8.71
N MET A 50 8.03 0.56 7.90
CA MET A 50 7.53 -0.07 6.67
C MET A 50 8.65 -0.47 5.71
N THR A 51 9.75 0.28 5.69
CA THR A 51 10.94 -0.04 4.90
C THR A 51 11.53 -1.40 5.28
N ILE A 52 11.74 -1.64 6.59
CA ILE A 52 12.33 -2.89 7.08
C ILE A 52 11.40 -4.06 6.79
N PHE A 53 10.10 -3.89 7.03
CA PHE A 53 9.12 -4.93 6.79
C PHE A 53 9.00 -5.25 5.29
N SER A 54 8.97 -4.22 4.44
CA SER A 54 8.98 -4.38 2.98
C SER A 54 10.26 -5.06 2.50
N TYR A 55 11.43 -4.70 3.06
CA TYR A 55 12.71 -5.33 2.73
C TYR A 55 12.69 -6.82 3.03
N LEU A 56 12.30 -7.21 4.25
CA LEU A 56 12.27 -8.61 4.66
C LEU A 56 11.31 -9.45 3.79
N MET A 57 10.15 -8.90 3.43
CA MET A 57 9.16 -9.59 2.59
C MET A 57 9.59 -9.68 1.12
N LEU A 58 10.26 -8.67 0.61
CA LEU A 58 10.62 -8.58 -0.81
C LEU A 58 12.01 -9.17 -1.10
N TYR A 59 12.89 -9.27 -0.11
CA TYR A 59 14.23 -9.79 -0.28
C TYR A 59 14.28 -11.15 -1.02
N PRO A 60 13.49 -12.18 -0.62
CA PRO A 60 13.52 -13.49 -1.28
C PRO A 60 12.99 -13.45 -2.73
N VAL A 61 12.26 -12.40 -3.11
CA VAL A 61 11.67 -12.26 -4.45
C VAL A 61 12.56 -11.43 -5.38
N LEU A 62 13.19 -10.38 -4.84
CA LEU A 62 13.92 -9.39 -5.63
C LEU A 62 15.44 -9.59 -5.63
N TRP A 63 15.99 -10.36 -4.70
CA TRP A 63 17.42 -10.70 -4.69
C TRP A 63 17.69 -11.87 -5.62
N GLU A 64 18.70 -11.75 -6.50
CA GLU A 64 19.03 -12.81 -7.44
C GLU A 64 19.68 -14.00 -6.72
N PRO A 65 19.13 -15.21 -6.84
CA PRO A 65 19.77 -16.41 -6.32
C PRO A 65 20.95 -16.85 -7.21
N MET A 66 21.85 -17.70 -6.70
CA MET A 66 23.02 -18.18 -7.44
C MET A 66 22.66 -18.88 -8.77
N GLU A 67 21.48 -19.46 -8.86
CA GLU A 67 20.99 -20.15 -10.07
C GLU A 67 20.29 -19.18 -11.06
N GLY A 68 20.27 -17.89 -10.74
CA GLY A 68 19.53 -16.88 -11.50
C GLY A 68 18.03 -16.84 -11.15
N PHE A 69 17.32 -15.86 -11.71
CA PHE A 69 15.88 -15.72 -11.48
C PHE A 69 15.07 -16.76 -12.27
N SER A 70 14.19 -17.48 -11.60
CA SER A 70 13.19 -18.36 -12.22
C SER A 70 11.96 -17.60 -12.75
N THR A 71 11.79 -16.33 -12.35
CA THR A 71 10.62 -15.47 -12.67
C THR A 71 11.01 -14.34 -13.61
N THR A 72 10.02 -13.87 -14.39
CA THR A 72 10.21 -12.72 -15.27
C THR A 72 10.24 -11.40 -14.47
N VAL A 73 10.81 -10.35 -15.04
CA VAL A 73 10.84 -9.00 -14.42
C VAL A 73 9.43 -8.50 -14.12
N TRP A 74 8.47 -8.75 -15.01
CA TRP A 74 7.09 -8.32 -14.83
C TRP A 74 6.39 -9.05 -13.68
N GLU A 75 6.60 -10.34 -13.53
CA GLU A 75 6.07 -11.12 -12.41
C GLU A 75 6.61 -10.58 -11.07
N ARG A 76 7.91 -10.28 -10.98
CA ARG A 76 8.51 -9.70 -9.79
C ARG A 76 7.94 -8.31 -9.47
N ILE A 77 7.74 -7.46 -10.48
CA ILE A 77 7.11 -6.15 -10.29
C ILE A 77 5.67 -6.31 -9.77
N ILE A 78 4.89 -7.24 -10.32
CA ILE A 78 3.51 -7.49 -9.87
C ILE A 78 3.50 -8.01 -8.43
N ILE A 79 4.36 -8.97 -8.10
CA ILE A 79 4.48 -9.50 -6.74
C ILE A 79 4.86 -8.38 -5.77
N GLN A 80 5.83 -7.54 -6.13
CA GLN A 80 6.26 -6.39 -5.35
C GLN A 80 5.11 -5.42 -5.10
N VAL A 81 4.37 -5.04 -6.15
CA VAL A 81 3.21 -4.14 -6.07
C VAL A 81 2.14 -4.71 -5.13
N VAL A 82 1.80 -5.98 -5.28
CA VAL A 82 0.78 -6.65 -4.47
C VAL A 82 1.21 -6.77 -3.01
N LEU A 83 2.43 -7.23 -2.74
CA LEU A 83 2.94 -7.37 -1.37
C LEU A 83 2.99 -6.02 -0.66
N MET A 84 3.55 -4.98 -1.28
CA MET A 84 3.61 -3.64 -0.69
C MET A 84 2.23 -3.02 -0.48
N ALA A 85 1.27 -3.31 -1.37
CA ALA A 85 -0.10 -2.85 -1.16
C ALA A 85 -0.74 -3.52 0.06
N ILE A 86 -0.66 -4.85 0.16
CA ILE A 86 -1.32 -5.63 1.22
C ILE A 86 -0.80 -5.26 2.60
N ILE A 87 0.52 -5.07 2.76
CA ILE A 87 1.15 -4.74 4.05
C ILE A 87 0.52 -3.51 4.71
N THR A 88 0.20 -2.48 3.92
CA THR A 88 -0.29 -1.19 4.43
C THR A 88 -1.82 -1.04 4.38
N VAL A 89 -2.54 -1.98 3.72
CA VAL A 89 -4.01 -1.97 3.66
C VAL A 89 -4.68 -1.84 5.03
N PRO A 90 -4.29 -2.57 6.09
CA PRO A 90 -4.94 -2.46 7.40
C PRO A 90 -4.87 -1.04 7.97
N ILE A 91 -3.72 -0.39 7.85
CA ILE A 91 -3.48 0.97 8.35
C ILE A 91 -4.37 1.97 7.62
N VAL A 92 -4.36 1.92 6.29
CA VAL A 92 -5.16 2.84 5.44
C VAL A 92 -6.66 2.58 5.61
N ALA A 93 -7.07 1.31 5.72
CA ALA A 93 -8.46 0.95 5.98
C ALA A 93 -8.96 1.43 7.35
N SER A 94 -8.12 1.37 8.39
CA SER A 94 -8.42 1.92 9.71
C SER A 94 -8.61 3.44 9.66
N LEU A 95 -7.72 4.15 8.97
CA LEU A 95 -7.80 5.60 8.77
C LEU A 95 -9.12 5.99 8.08
N ILE A 96 -9.44 5.36 6.97
CA ILE A 96 -10.70 5.57 6.23
C ILE A 96 -11.90 5.19 7.10
N GLY A 97 -11.81 4.10 7.86
CA GLY A 97 -12.87 3.63 8.74
C GLY A 97 -13.17 4.59 9.88
N ASN A 98 -12.15 5.22 10.45
CA ASN A 98 -12.32 6.25 11.48
C ASN A 98 -13.05 7.48 10.92
N GLU A 99 -12.65 7.96 9.76
CA GLU A 99 -13.29 9.08 9.09
C GLU A 99 -14.73 8.77 8.67
N ALA A 100 -14.94 7.60 8.06
CA ALA A 100 -16.27 7.14 7.68
C ALA A 100 -17.21 7.01 8.88
N ASN A 101 -16.70 6.59 10.05
CA ASN A 101 -17.51 6.49 11.26
C ASN A 101 -17.90 7.87 11.80
N LEU A 102 -17.04 8.88 11.72
CA LEU A 102 -17.38 10.25 12.12
C LEU A 102 -18.53 10.76 11.26
N LEU A 103 -18.41 10.67 9.94
CA LEU A 103 -19.47 11.08 9.02
C LEU A 103 -20.76 10.25 9.17
N TYR A 104 -20.65 8.97 9.54
CA TYR A 104 -21.81 8.10 9.74
C TYR A 104 -22.65 8.47 10.96
N GLN A 105 -22.11 9.29 11.89
CA GLN A 105 -22.80 9.80 13.09
C GLN A 105 -23.41 11.19 12.87
N GLU A 106 -23.19 11.82 11.73
CA GLU A 106 -23.73 13.13 11.41
C GLU A 106 -25.28 13.12 11.33
N GLU A 107 -25.90 14.22 11.71
CA GLU A 107 -27.36 14.35 11.84
C GLU A 107 -28.10 14.01 10.54
N TYR A 108 -27.59 14.46 9.37
CA TYR A 108 -28.20 14.16 8.08
C TYR A 108 -28.19 12.66 7.73
N VAL A 109 -27.16 11.93 8.20
CA VAL A 109 -27.08 10.46 8.05
C VAL A 109 -28.07 9.79 9.00
N LEU A 110 -28.21 10.30 10.23
CA LEU A 110 -29.20 9.82 11.20
C LEU A 110 -30.61 10.03 10.67
N ALA A 111 -30.91 11.20 10.11
CA ALA A 111 -32.18 11.48 9.45
C ALA A 111 -32.47 10.51 8.30
N SER A 112 -31.46 10.20 7.48
CA SER A 112 -31.60 9.22 6.40
C SER A 112 -31.91 7.81 6.92
N LYS A 113 -31.35 7.42 8.07
CA LYS A 113 -31.64 6.12 8.73
C LYS A 113 -33.08 6.06 9.22
N THR A 114 -33.58 7.13 9.83
CA THR A 114 -35.01 7.20 10.30
C THR A 114 -35.98 7.08 9.14
N LEU A 115 -35.62 7.55 7.95
CA LEU A 115 -36.38 7.39 6.70
C LEU A 115 -36.21 6.00 6.07
N GLY A 116 -35.51 5.06 6.72
CA GLY A 116 -35.34 3.68 6.26
C GLY A 116 -34.19 3.44 5.28
N ALA A 117 -33.25 4.36 5.14
CA ALA A 117 -32.09 4.14 4.27
C ALA A 117 -31.17 3.05 4.82
N GLY A 118 -30.95 1.99 4.03
CA GLY A 118 -30.00 0.95 4.34
C GLY A 118 -28.54 1.40 4.26
N ARG A 119 -27.63 0.70 4.95
CA ARG A 119 -26.19 1.02 5.00
C ARG A 119 -25.53 1.16 3.62
N PRO A 120 -25.75 0.27 2.62
CA PRO A 120 -25.14 0.44 1.30
C PRO A 120 -25.54 1.77 0.65
N ARG A 121 -26.81 2.15 0.77
CA ARG A 121 -27.35 3.42 0.25
C ARG A 121 -26.67 4.62 0.92
N ILE A 122 -26.49 4.57 2.23
CA ILE A 122 -25.80 5.61 3.00
C ILE A 122 -24.34 5.73 2.54
N ILE A 123 -23.63 4.62 2.40
CA ILE A 123 -22.23 4.61 1.94
C ILE A 123 -22.12 5.24 0.56
N THR A 124 -22.89 4.76 -0.41
CA THR A 124 -22.74 5.20 -1.81
C THR A 124 -23.27 6.60 -2.08
N ARG A 125 -24.34 7.03 -1.40
CA ARG A 125 -25.03 8.28 -1.68
C ARG A 125 -24.66 9.43 -0.76
N HIS A 126 -24.13 9.14 0.43
CA HIS A 126 -23.76 10.16 1.40
C HIS A 126 -22.27 10.13 1.73
N LEU A 127 -21.75 9.02 2.24
CA LEU A 127 -20.37 8.95 2.73
C LEU A 127 -19.32 9.06 1.61
N PHE A 128 -19.45 8.24 0.58
CA PHE A 128 -18.47 8.20 -0.52
C PHE A 128 -18.34 9.56 -1.24
N PRO A 129 -19.44 10.26 -1.63
CA PRO A 129 -19.33 11.57 -2.24
C PRO A 129 -18.68 12.62 -1.35
N MET A 130 -18.92 12.58 -0.03
CA MET A 130 -18.29 13.50 0.91
C MET A 130 -16.82 13.22 1.15
N MET A 131 -16.43 11.96 1.09
CA MET A 131 -15.04 11.54 1.30
C MET A 131 -14.18 11.58 0.04
N ARG A 132 -14.77 11.72 -1.16
CA ARG A 132 -14.05 11.59 -2.43
C ARG A 132 -12.79 12.47 -2.53
N GLU A 133 -12.88 13.71 -2.08
CA GLU A 133 -11.76 14.64 -2.11
C GLU A 133 -10.64 14.20 -1.15
N LYS A 134 -11.01 13.80 0.07
CA LYS A 134 -10.07 13.23 1.05
C LYS A 134 -9.43 11.93 0.53
N LEU A 135 -10.22 11.06 -0.10
CA LEU A 135 -9.71 9.81 -0.69
C LEU A 135 -8.72 10.09 -1.84
N PHE A 136 -8.96 11.14 -2.63
CA PHE A 136 -8.03 11.54 -3.69
C PHE A 136 -6.70 12.07 -3.11
N VAL A 137 -6.77 12.92 -2.08
CA VAL A 137 -5.59 13.41 -1.37
C VAL A 137 -4.85 12.24 -0.72
N LEU A 138 -5.56 11.32 -0.08
CA LEU A 138 -5.00 10.12 0.53
C LEU A 138 -4.28 9.25 -0.51
N TYR A 139 -4.85 9.07 -1.71
CA TYR A 139 -4.18 8.38 -2.81
C TYR A 139 -2.84 9.03 -3.16
N GLY A 140 -2.80 10.36 -3.30
CA GLY A 140 -1.54 11.09 -3.54
C GLY A 140 -0.51 10.88 -2.42
N GLN A 141 -0.94 10.91 -1.16
CA GLN A 141 -0.07 10.61 -0.02
C GLN A 141 0.48 9.17 -0.09
N GLN A 142 -0.35 8.19 -0.48
CA GLN A 142 0.08 6.80 -0.63
C GLN A 142 1.10 6.62 -1.76
N VAL A 143 1.00 7.39 -2.85
CA VAL A 143 2.02 7.39 -3.92
C VAL A 143 3.35 7.92 -3.38
N VAL A 144 3.33 9.07 -2.69
CA VAL A 144 4.55 9.67 -2.11
C VAL A 144 5.20 8.74 -1.09
N GLU A 145 4.42 8.16 -0.18
CA GLU A 145 4.92 7.20 0.82
C GLU A 145 5.59 5.99 0.16
N THR A 146 4.99 5.47 -0.91
CA THR A 146 5.56 4.34 -1.67
C THR A 146 6.87 4.73 -2.35
N LEU A 147 6.98 5.94 -2.92
CA LEU A 147 8.22 6.45 -3.51
C LEU A 147 9.35 6.55 -2.46
N VAL A 148 9.02 7.03 -1.26
CA VAL A 148 9.98 7.09 -0.14
C VAL A 148 10.46 5.69 0.24
N VAL A 149 9.55 4.70 0.33
CA VAL A 149 9.94 3.32 0.61
C VAL A 149 10.82 2.75 -0.50
N PHE A 150 10.50 3.01 -1.78
CA PHE A 150 11.35 2.59 -2.90
C PHE A 150 12.76 3.18 -2.83
N THR A 151 12.89 4.46 -2.46
CA THR A 151 14.19 5.09 -2.27
C THR A 151 14.99 4.39 -1.16
N HIS A 152 14.35 4.09 -0.03
CA HIS A 152 15.00 3.37 1.07
C HIS A 152 15.40 1.94 0.69
N LEU A 153 14.54 1.22 -0.06
CA LEU A 153 14.86 -0.11 -0.57
C LEU A 153 16.06 -0.06 -1.52
N GLY A 154 16.13 0.96 -2.38
CA GLY A 154 17.27 1.19 -3.26
C GLY A 154 18.58 1.43 -2.50
N LEU A 155 18.55 2.18 -1.40
CA LEU A 155 19.71 2.35 -0.50
C LEU A 155 20.14 1.01 0.13
N LEU A 156 19.21 0.08 0.33
CA LEU A 156 19.47 -1.28 0.79
C LEU A 156 19.76 -2.25 -0.37
N GLN A 157 20.03 -1.73 -1.57
CA GLN A 157 20.34 -2.49 -2.78
C GLN A 157 19.23 -3.45 -3.23
N LEU A 158 18.00 -3.20 -2.83
CA LEU A 158 16.83 -3.97 -3.25
C LEU A 158 16.01 -3.18 -4.27
N TYR A 159 16.21 -3.48 -5.55
CA TYR A 159 15.69 -2.68 -6.66
C TYR A 159 14.35 -3.20 -7.21
N ILE A 160 13.58 -2.31 -7.83
CA ILE A 160 12.29 -2.65 -8.45
C ILE A 160 12.53 -3.65 -9.59
N GLY A 161 11.79 -4.77 -9.55
CA GLY A 161 11.86 -5.82 -10.58
C GLY A 161 13.06 -6.74 -10.46
N GLY A 162 13.93 -6.54 -9.49
CA GLY A 162 15.04 -7.43 -9.14
C GLY A 162 16.40 -6.77 -9.09
N THR A 163 17.24 -7.32 -8.23
CA THR A 163 18.64 -6.93 -8.03
C THR A 163 19.53 -8.01 -8.63
N ALA A 164 20.28 -7.67 -9.66
CA ALA A 164 21.30 -8.55 -10.23
C ALA A 164 22.55 -8.55 -9.33
N VAL A 165 23.03 -9.75 -8.96
CA VAL A 165 24.17 -9.93 -8.06
C VAL A 165 25.25 -10.73 -8.77
N SER A 166 26.48 -10.18 -8.83
CA SER A 166 27.64 -10.93 -9.31
C SER A 166 28.20 -11.79 -8.18
N TYR A 167 28.21 -13.10 -8.39
CA TYR A 167 28.81 -14.07 -7.47
C TYR A 167 30.27 -14.44 -7.85
N ASP A 168 30.90 -13.68 -8.76
CA ASP A 168 32.30 -13.92 -9.16
C ASP A 168 33.25 -13.46 -8.03
N PRO A 169 34.05 -14.35 -7.45
CA PRO A 169 34.97 -14.00 -6.36
C PRO A 169 36.15 -13.08 -6.81
N MET A 170 36.44 -13.00 -8.11
CA MET A 170 37.54 -12.18 -8.63
C MET A 170 37.12 -10.80 -9.14
N PHE A 171 35.88 -10.66 -9.65
CA PHE A 171 35.35 -9.45 -10.24
C PHE A 171 33.93 -9.21 -9.76
N GLY A 172 33.72 -9.14 -8.44
CA GLY A 172 32.40 -8.87 -7.84
C GLY A 172 31.93 -7.46 -8.17
N ASP A 173 31.15 -7.31 -9.21
CA ASP A 173 30.41 -6.07 -9.47
C ASP A 173 29.40 -5.79 -8.34
N PRO A 174 29.20 -4.52 -7.95
CA PRO A 174 28.16 -4.17 -6.98
C PRO A 174 26.77 -4.58 -7.50
N PRO A 175 25.80 -4.87 -6.60
CA PRO A 175 24.44 -5.20 -7.00
C PRO A 175 23.86 -4.15 -7.92
N LYS A 176 23.23 -4.56 -9.04
CA LYS A 176 22.71 -3.67 -10.09
C LYS A 176 21.20 -3.82 -10.25
N SER A 177 20.53 -2.72 -10.54
CA SER A 177 19.11 -2.73 -10.88
C SER A 177 18.87 -3.33 -12.27
N ILE A 178 18.03 -4.37 -12.37
CA ILE A 178 17.66 -4.96 -13.66
C ILE A 178 16.73 -4.02 -14.46
N ALA A 179 15.86 -3.28 -13.78
CA ALA A 179 14.91 -2.36 -14.42
C ALA A 179 15.48 -0.96 -14.67
N TYR A 180 16.73 -0.69 -14.27
CA TYR A 180 17.34 0.65 -14.35
C TYR A 180 16.43 1.73 -13.78
N GLU A 181 15.85 1.46 -12.62
CA GLU A 181 14.94 2.38 -11.94
C GLU A 181 15.72 3.50 -11.23
N TRP A 182 15.02 4.46 -10.62
CA TRP A 182 15.66 5.67 -10.08
C TRP A 182 16.70 5.38 -9.01
N ALA A 183 16.40 4.51 -8.05
CA ALA A 183 17.31 4.22 -6.96
C ALA A 183 18.52 3.38 -7.40
N GLY A 184 18.42 2.67 -8.53
CA GLY A 184 19.52 1.89 -9.13
C GLY A 184 20.40 2.70 -10.10
N LEU A 185 20.22 4.04 -10.18
CA LEU A 185 21.05 4.93 -10.99
C LEU A 185 22.14 5.65 -10.15
N PHE A 186 22.09 5.50 -8.84
CA PHE A 186 23.08 6.02 -7.87
C PHE A 186 23.88 4.89 -7.26
#